data_e25206e085a952724c243d25672216d8
#
_entry.id   e25206e085a952724c243d25672216d8
#
_cell.length_a   1.000
_cell.length_b   1.000
_cell.length_c   1.000
_cell.angle_alpha   90.00
_cell.angle_beta   90.00
_cell.angle_gamma   90.00
#
_symmetry.space_group_name_H-M   'P 1'
#
loop_
_entity.id
_entity.type
_entity.pdbx_description
1 polymer ?
#
loop_
_entity_poly.entity_id
_entity_poly.type
_entity_poly.pdbx_seq_one_letter_code
_entity_poly.pdbx_strand_id
1 'polypeptide(L)'
;MARLGGGSAAYPGGMTARVEAVLGDLTQQRVDAIVNAANSTLLGGGGVDGAIHAAAGPRLLEECRRVRRTAYPDGLPVGEAVATGGGDLPCRWVIHTVGPNWSRGQRDPAQLASCYETSLDVAVGLGARSIAFPAVSAGAYGWAAATVADTAVAAVRRSAAAEQLDLVRFVLFGPDLLDVFETALRATA
;
A
#
# COMPACT_ATOMS: atom_id res chain seq x y z
N MET A 1 8.37 -34.58 -45.44
CA MET A 1 7.29 -34.52 -44.44
C MET A 1 7.92 -34.62 -43.05
N ALA A 2 8.09 -33.53 -42.38
CA ALA A 2 8.54 -33.48 -40.99
C ALA A 2 7.67 -32.44 -40.25
N ARG A 3 6.89 -32.90 -39.30
CA ARG A 3 6.06 -32.05 -38.42
C ARG A 3 6.95 -31.48 -37.31
N LEU A 4 7.08 -30.17 -37.26
CA LEU A 4 7.62 -29.46 -36.11
C LEU A 4 6.51 -29.19 -35.12
N GLY A 5 6.45 -29.99 -34.06
CA GLY A 5 5.64 -29.74 -32.89
C GLY A 5 6.27 -28.65 -32.05
N GLY A 6 5.71 -27.45 -32.11
CA GLY A 6 6.05 -26.39 -31.18
C GLY A 6 5.40 -26.64 -29.80
N GLY A 7 6.16 -27.27 -28.90
CA GLY A 7 5.79 -27.37 -27.51
C GLY A 7 5.96 -26.00 -26.85
N SER A 8 4.84 -25.33 -26.58
CA SER A 8 4.80 -24.20 -25.63
C SER A 8 5.08 -24.77 -24.24
N ALA A 9 6.28 -24.53 -23.73
CA ALA A 9 6.62 -24.82 -22.37
C ALA A 9 5.85 -23.82 -21.47
N ALA A 10 4.75 -24.27 -20.90
CA ALA A 10 4.16 -23.60 -19.75
C ALA A 10 5.18 -23.65 -18.61
N TYR A 11 5.59 -22.49 -18.13
CA TYR A 11 6.40 -22.38 -16.92
C TYR A 11 5.50 -22.71 -15.72
N PRO A 12 5.73 -23.81 -15.00
CA PRO A 12 5.03 -24.08 -13.76
C PRO A 12 5.78 -23.36 -12.65
N GLY A 13 5.16 -22.43 -12.02
CA GLY A 13 5.72 -21.76 -10.84
C GLY A 13 5.13 -20.36 -10.71
N GLY A 14 3.91 -20.27 -10.17
CA GLY A 14 3.42 -19.01 -9.66
C GLY A 14 4.39 -18.53 -8.59
N MET A 15 5.19 -17.51 -8.91
CA MET A 15 5.98 -16.81 -7.89
C MET A 15 4.98 -16.05 -7.03
N THR A 16 4.63 -16.62 -5.90
CA THR A 16 3.91 -15.91 -4.86
C THR A 16 4.80 -14.80 -4.32
N ALA A 17 4.28 -13.58 -4.28
CA ALA A 17 5.00 -12.45 -3.69
C ALA A 17 5.54 -12.83 -2.31
N ARG A 18 6.77 -12.43 -2.03
CA ARG A 18 7.27 -12.44 -0.65
C ARG A 18 6.50 -11.40 0.15
N VAL A 19 5.76 -11.84 1.16
CA VAL A 19 5.03 -10.95 2.08
C VAL A 19 5.75 -10.96 3.42
N GLU A 20 6.15 -9.78 3.91
CA GLU A 20 6.89 -9.65 5.16
C GLU A 20 6.48 -8.41 5.96
N ALA A 21 6.77 -8.41 7.25
CA ALA A 21 6.67 -7.26 8.13
C ALA A 21 8.06 -6.92 8.67
N VAL A 22 8.38 -5.63 8.72
CA VAL A 22 9.67 -5.13 9.22
C VAL A 22 9.48 -3.90 10.09
N LEU A 23 10.33 -3.77 11.11
CA LEU A 23 10.46 -2.52 11.86
C LEU A 23 11.26 -1.52 11.01
N GLY A 24 10.78 -0.28 10.87
CA GLY A 24 11.52 0.71 10.11
C GLY A 24 10.76 1.98 9.77
N ASP A 25 11.42 2.80 8.99
CA ASP A 25 10.89 4.04 8.43
C ASP A 25 10.46 3.80 6.97
N LEU A 26 9.19 4.06 6.68
CA LEU A 26 8.62 3.88 5.35
C LEU A 26 9.29 4.78 4.30
N THR A 27 9.73 5.98 4.71
CA THR A 27 10.39 6.95 3.81
C THR A 27 11.79 6.51 3.36
N GLN A 28 12.38 5.51 4.02
CA GLN A 28 13.70 4.97 3.70
C GLN A 28 13.66 3.67 2.90
N GLN A 29 12.46 3.20 2.54
CA GLN A 29 12.32 1.92 1.86
C GLN A 29 12.72 2.00 0.39
N ARG A 30 13.63 1.11 -0.02
CA ARG A 30 14.06 0.94 -1.40
C ARG A 30 13.16 -0.09 -2.08
N VAL A 31 12.00 0.36 -2.50
CA VAL A 31 10.97 -0.40 -3.22
C VAL A 31 10.47 0.44 -4.39
N ASP A 32 9.73 -0.15 -5.32
CA ASP A 32 9.18 0.62 -6.45
C ASP A 32 8.12 1.62 -6.01
N ALA A 33 7.24 1.22 -5.10
CA ALA A 33 6.19 2.07 -4.57
C ALA A 33 6.08 1.99 -3.04
N ILE A 34 5.83 3.11 -2.38
CA ILE A 34 5.37 3.15 -1.00
C ILE A 34 3.92 3.62 -0.95
N VAL A 35 3.18 3.15 0.06
CA VAL A 35 1.79 3.59 0.29
C VAL A 35 1.75 4.66 1.36
N ASN A 36 1.06 5.75 1.07
CA ASN A 36 0.77 6.82 2.02
C ASN A 36 -0.63 6.63 2.59
N ALA A 37 -0.76 6.58 3.91
CA ALA A 37 -2.03 6.69 4.61
C ALA A 37 -2.44 8.18 4.65
N ALA A 38 -3.00 8.64 3.55
CA ALA A 38 -3.40 10.01 3.32
C ALA A 38 -4.77 10.33 3.95
N ASN A 39 -5.08 11.61 4.06
CA ASN A 39 -6.45 12.07 4.19
C ASN A 39 -7.06 12.38 2.80
N SER A 40 -8.37 12.56 2.73
CA SER A 40 -9.09 12.78 1.46
C SER A 40 -8.65 14.02 0.69
N THR A 41 -8.02 15.00 1.36
CA THR A 41 -7.54 16.21 0.69
C THR A 41 -6.27 15.99 -0.12
N LEU A 42 -5.46 14.97 0.18
CA LEU A 42 -4.14 14.69 -0.40
C LEU A 42 -3.11 15.81 -0.21
N LEU A 43 -3.37 16.76 0.69
CA LEU A 43 -2.53 17.96 0.85
C LEU A 43 -1.56 17.86 2.03
N GLY A 44 -1.30 16.65 2.49
CA GLY A 44 -0.46 16.38 3.65
C GLY A 44 -1.25 16.42 4.96
N GLY A 45 -0.60 16.00 6.02
CA GLY A 45 -1.18 15.92 7.36
C GLY A 45 -0.14 15.56 8.40
N GLY A 46 -0.54 14.83 9.43
CA GLY A 46 0.33 14.33 10.47
C GLY A 46 0.76 12.86 10.26
N GLY A 47 1.55 12.34 11.17
CA GLY A 47 2.00 10.94 11.14
C GLY A 47 2.79 10.58 9.90
N VAL A 48 2.51 9.41 9.31
CA VAL A 48 3.22 8.92 8.12
C VAL A 48 3.01 9.83 6.91
N ASP A 49 1.84 10.43 6.75
CA ASP A 49 1.55 11.37 5.67
C ASP A 49 2.48 12.60 5.72
N GLY A 50 2.62 13.21 6.91
CA GLY A 50 3.55 14.32 7.12
C GLY A 50 5.00 13.93 6.88
N ALA A 51 5.43 12.76 7.35
CA ALA A 51 6.79 12.26 7.14
C ALA A 51 7.10 12.03 5.65
N ILE A 52 6.16 11.44 4.90
CA ILE A 52 6.30 11.23 3.46
C ILE A 52 6.39 12.55 2.72
N HIS A 53 5.50 13.51 3.00
CA HIS A 53 5.54 14.84 2.36
C HIS A 53 6.85 15.58 2.66
N ALA A 54 7.35 15.51 3.91
CA ALA A 54 8.62 16.13 4.28
C ALA A 54 9.81 15.52 3.55
N ALA A 55 9.87 14.19 3.46
CA ALA A 55 10.97 13.47 2.81
C ALA A 55 10.92 13.56 1.26
N ALA A 56 9.73 13.58 0.68
CA ALA A 56 9.54 13.66 -0.77
C ALA A 56 9.81 15.05 -1.37
N GLY A 57 9.80 16.09 -0.54
CA GLY A 57 9.97 17.46 -0.98
C GLY A 57 8.73 18.04 -1.68
N PRO A 58 8.82 19.30 -2.18
CA PRO A 58 7.67 20.08 -2.64
C PRO A 58 6.98 19.51 -3.88
N ARG A 59 7.69 18.74 -4.71
CA ARG A 59 7.13 18.16 -5.95
C ARG A 59 5.98 17.19 -5.65
N LEU A 60 6.04 16.45 -4.55
CA LEU A 60 4.94 15.54 -4.17
C LEU A 60 3.65 16.33 -3.94
N LEU A 61 3.72 17.43 -3.18
CA LEU A 61 2.56 18.28 -2.89
C LEU A 61 1.99 18.91 -4.16
N GLU A 62 2.83 19.31 -5.11
CA GLU A 62 2.40 19.87 -6.40
C GLU A 62 1.61 18.83 -7.21
N GLU A 63 2.11 17.59 -7.27
CA GLU A 63 1.40 16.48 -7.93
C GLU A 63 0.08 16.17 -7.22
N CYS A 64 0.06 16.11 -5.90
CA CYS A 64 -1.17 15.92 -5.12
C CYS A 64 -2.20 17.01 -5.41
N ARG A 65 -1.78 18.28 -5.48
CA ARG A 65 -2.66 19.40 -5.88
C ARG A 65 -3.21 19.23 -7.29
N ARG A 66 -2.39 18.74 -8.22
CA ARG A 66 -2.85 18.46 -9.59
C ARG A 66 -3.91 17.35 -9.58
N VAL A 67 -3.64 16.23 -8.92
CA VAL A 67 -4.58 15.10 -8.77
C VAL A 67 -5.91 15.58 -8.18
N ARG A 68 -5.86 16.42 -7.13
CA ARG A 68 -7.04 17.02 -6.51
C ARG A 68 -7.87 17.85 -7.49
N ARG A 69 -7.23 18.63 -8.35
CA ARG A 69 -7.96 19.49 -9.31
C ARG A 69 -8.53 18.72 -10.49
N THR A 70 -7.89 17.64 -10.92
CA THR A 70 -8.23 16.96 -12.18
C THR A 70 -9.06 15.70 -12.00
N ALA A 71 -8.68 14.82 -11.05
CA ALA A 71 -9.29 13.51 -10.88
C ALA A 71 -10.22 13.43 -9.64
N TYR A 72 -9.90 14.14 -8.58
CA TYR A 72 -10.62 14.05 -7.29
C TYR A 72 -10.96 15.44 -6.73
N PRO A 73 -11.76 16.26 -7.41
CA PRO A 73 -12.09 17.63 -6.96
C PRO A 73 -12.78 17.66 -5.59
N ASP A 74 -13.54 16.64 -5.25
CA ASP A 74 -14.23 16.51 -3.96
C ASP A 74 -13.42 15.75 -2.90
N GLY A 75 -12.24 15.24 -3.24
CA GLY A 75 -11.38 14.43 -2.37
C GLY A 75 -11.26 12.98 -2.82
N LEU A 76 -10.17 12.35 -2.43
CA LEU A 76 -10.02 10.91 -2.62
C LEU A 76 -10.95 10.17 -1.66
N PRO A 77 -11.86 9.29 -2.15
CA PRO A 77 -12.76 8.54 -1.28
C PRO A 77 -12.03 7.55 -0.38
N VAL A 78 -12.68 7.18 0.73
CA VAL A 78 -12.19 6.10 1.61
C VAL A 78 -12.13 4.78 0.86
N GLY A 79 -11.01 4.06 0.98
CA GLY A 79 -10.77 2.79 0.30
C GLY A 79 -10.21 2.91 -1.11
N GLU A 80 -10.20 4.09 -1.69
CA GLU A 80 -9.61 4.37 -3.00
C GLU A 80 -8.11 4.63 -2.90
N ALA A 81 -7.40 4.48 -4.03
CA ALA A 81 -5.99 4.77 -4.14
C ALA A 81 -5.64 5.52 -5.44
N VAL A 82 -4.63 6.39 -5.37
CA VAL A 82 -4.11 7.13 -6.52
C VAL A 82 -2.61 7.33 -6.38
N ALA A 83 -1.88 7.31 -7.49
CA ALA A 83 -0.42 7.45 -7.47
C ALA A 83 0.05 8.85 -7.87
N THR A 84 1.20 9.22 -7.29
CA THR A 84 2.06 10.32 -7.72
C THR A 84 3.49 9.81 -7.89
N GLY A 85 4.39 10.64 -8.41
CA GLY A 85 5.83 10.36 -8.35
C GLY A 85 6.35 10.38 -6.92
N GLY A 86 7.50 9.74 -6.69
CA GLY A 86 8.13 9.63 -5.38
C GLY A 86 8.84 10.90 -4.89
N GLY A 87 8.99 11.93 -5.73
CA GLY A 87 9.76 13.12 -5.38
C GLY A 87 11.22 12.78 -5.09
N ASP A 88 11.71 13.17 -3.90
CA ASP A 88 13.08 12.91 -3.45
C ASP A 88 13.21 11.60 -2.64
N LEU A 89 12.13 10.82 -2.52
CA LEU A 89 12.12 9.50 -1.87
C LEU A 89 12.89 8.45 -2.69
N PRO A 90 13.43 7.39 -2.06
CA PRO A 90 14.11 6.30 -2.75
C PRO A 90 13.17 5.30 -3.44
N CYS A 91 11.96 5.72 -3.79
CA CYS A 91 10.95 4.97 -4.54
C CYS A 91 10.53 5.74 -5.79
N ARG A 92 9.94 5.03 -6.77
CA ARG A 92 9.45 5.65 -7.99
C ARG A 92 8.09 6.33 -7.79
N TRP A 93 7.24 5.72 -6.97
CA TRP A 93 5.87 6.18 -6.77
C TRP A 93 5.47 6.23 -5.29
N VAL A 94 4.62 7.20 -4.97
CA VAL A 94 3.82 7.21 -3.75
C VAL A 94 2.38 6.92 -4.14
N ILE A 95 1.80 5.87 -3.56
CA ILE A 95 0.40 5.51 -3.73
C ILE A 95 -0.36 6.02 -2.51
N HIS A 96 -1.22 7.00 -2.70
CA HIS A 96 -2.02 7.60 -1.65
C HIS A 96 -3.33 6.84 -1.51
N THR A 97 -3.65 6.36 -0.32
CA THR A 97 -4.96 5.75 0.00
C THR A 97 -5.55 6.40 1.25
N VAL A 98 -6.87 6.47 1.32
CA VAL A 98 -7.58 7.06 2.45
C VAL A 98 -8.21 5.95 3.27
N GLY A 99 -7.64 5.71 4.46
CA GLY A 99 -8.18 4.73 5.38
C GLY A 99 -9.46 5.21 6.08
N PRO A 100 -10.34 4.29 6.49
CA PRO A 100 -11.51 4.62 7.29
C PRO A 100 -11.09 5.13 8.68
N ASN A 101 -11.85 6.09 9.22
CA ASN A 101 -11.62 6.69 10.52
C ASN A 101 -12.62 6.17 11.55
N TRP A 102 -12.17 5.31 12.46
CA TRP A 102 -12.98 4.71 13.50
C TRP A 102 -13.66 5.74 14.40
N SER A 103 -12.93 6.79 14.77
CA SER A 103 -13.41 7.85 15.63
C SER A 103 -14.53 8.69 14.99
N ARG A 104 -14.64 8.65 13.66
CA ARG A 104 -15.72 9.30 12.89
C ARG A 104 -16.84 8.32 12.49
N GLY A 105 -16.85 7.12 13.04
CA GLY A 105 -17.88 6.12 12.79
C GLY A 105 -17.66 5.28 11.52
N GLN A 106 -16.55 5.41 10.82
CA GLN A 106 -16.20 4.58 9.67
C GLN A 106 -15.57 3.27 10.18
N ARG A 107 -16.40 2.26 10.39
CA ARG A 107 -16.04 1.01 11.07
C ARG A 107 -16.19 -0.24 10.20
N ASP A 108 -16.36 -0.05 8.90
CA ASP A 108 -16.47 -1.15 7.94
C ASP A 108 -15.07 -1.69 7.58
N PRO A 109 -14.74 -2.94 7.96
CA PRO A 109 -13.45 -3.54 7.62
C PRO A 109 -13.26 -3.74 6.11
N ALA A 110 -14.33 -3.79 5.33
CA ALA A 110 -14.24 -3.87 3.87
C ALA A 110 -13.61 -2.59 3.28
N GLN A 111 -13.90 -1.41 3.85
CA GLN A 111 -13.25 -0.16 3.44
C GLN A 111 -11.76 -0.15 3.79
N LEU A 112 -11.37 -0.75 4.92
CA LEU A 112 -9.97 -0.90 5.29
C LEU A 112 -9.25 -1.88 4.35
N ALA A 113 -9.87 -3.02 4.03
CA ALA A 113 -9.33 -4.00 3.08
C ALA A 113 -9.13 -3.35 1.69
N SER A 114 -10.11 -2.57 1.23
CA SER A 114 -10.05 -1.85 -0.04
C SER A 114 -8.81 -0.95 -0.17
N CYS A 115 -8.34 -0.33 0.92
CA CYS A 115 -7.11 0.48 0.89
C CYS A 115 -5.89 -0.33 0.42
N TYR A 116 -5.77 -1.56 0.87
CA TYR A 116 -4.68 -2.44 0.48
C TYR A 116 -4.88 -2.98 -0.95
N GLU A 117 -6.08 -3.45 -1.26
CA GLU A 117 -6.43 -4.02 -2.56
C GLU A 117 -6.27 -3.00 -3.69
N THR A 118 -6.87 -1.81 -3.57
CA THR A 118 -6.75 -0.75 -4.58
C THR A 118 -5.31 -0.24 -4.73
N SER A 119 -4.53 -0.19 -3.64
CA SER A 119 -3.12 0.18 -3.70
C SER A 119 -2.29 -0.86 -4.46
N LEU A 120 -2.57 -2.15 -4.29
CA LEU A 120 -1.93 -3.23 -5.05
C LEU A 120 -2.27 -3.14 -6.54
N ASP A 121 -3.54 -2.90 -6.88
CA ASP A 121 -3.99 -2.74 -8.27
C ASP A 121 -3.28 -1.55 -8.94
N VAL A 122 -3.19 -0.41 -8.24
CA VAL A 122 -2.46 0.77 -8.73
C VAL A 122 -0.99 0.46 -8.93
N ALA A 123 -0.33 -0.22 -7.98
CA ALA A 123 1.09 -0.59 -8.09
C ALA A 123 1.37 -1.45 -9.31
N VAL A 124 0.56 -2.51 -9.52
CA VAL A 124 0.68 -3.40 -10.69
C VAL A 124 0.40 -2.65 -11.99
N GLY A 125 -0.62 -1.80 -12.02
CA GLY A 125 -0.92 -0.95 -13.18
C GLY A 125 0.22 0.00 -13.57
N LEU A 126 1.07 0.38 -12.62
CA LEU A 126 2.29 1.19 -12.84
C LEU A 126 3.51 0.35 -13.24
N GLY A 127 3.41 -0.97 -13.23
CA GLY A 127 4.53 -1.88 -13.46
C GLY A 127 5.49 -2.00 -12.28
N ALA A 128 5.04 -1.71 -11.06
CA ALA A 128 5.82 -1.97 -9.85
C ALA A 128 5.98 -3.47 -9.62
N ARG A 129 7.13 -3.85 -9.06
CA ARG A 129 7.44 -5.22 -8.64
C ARG A 129 7.53 -5.33 -7.12
N SER A 130 7.64 -4.20 -6.43
CA SER A 130 7.75 -4.13 -4.97
C SER A 130 6.94 -2.97 -4.41
N ILE A 131 6.25 -3.22 -3.29
CA ILE A 131 5.43 -2.23 -2.60
C ILE A 131 5.64 -2.32 -1.09
N ALA A 132 5.63 -1.16 -0.42
CA ALA A 132 5.67 -1.10 1.03
C ALA A 132 4.48 -0.32 1.60
N PHE A 133 3.86 -0.89 2.62
CA PHE A 133 2.67 -0.36 3.29
C PHE A 133 2.95 0.08 4.72
N PRO A 134 2.36 1.18 5.19
CA PRO A 134 2.18 1.43 6.61
C PRO A 134 0.98 0.64 7.16
N ALA A 135 0.79 0.66 8.48
CA ALA A 135 -0.45 0.20 9.10
C ALA A 135 -1.58 1.24 8.92
N VAL A 136 -2.27 1.20 7.78
CA VAL A 136 -3.33 2.15 7.43
C VAL A 136 -4.41 2.15 8.51
N SER A 137 -4.81 3.34 8.97
CA SER A 137 -5.83 3.57 10.00
C SER A 137 -5.48 3.17 11.45
N ALA A 138 -4.33 2.51 11.71
CA ALA A 138 -3.94 2.08 13.06
C ALA A 138 -3.51 3.22 13.99
N GLY A 139 -3.14 4.37 13.44
CA GLY A 139 -2.71 5.54 14.21
C GLY A 139 -3.86 6.44 14.64
N ALA A 140 -3.82 7.71 14.22
CA ALA A 140 -4.81 8.73 14.59
C ALA A 140 -6.27 8.39 14.22
N TYR A 141 -6.48 7.46 13.28
CA TYR A 141 -7.83 7.02 12.89
C TYR A 141 -8.43 5.97 13.83
N GLY A 142 -7.67 5.44 14.78
CA GLY A 142 -8.17 4.75 15.97
C GLY A 142 -8.63 3.30 15.75
N TRP A 143 -8.28 2.67 14.65
CA TRP A 143 -8.52 1.23 14.48
C TRP A 143 -7.59 0.41 15.38
N ALA A 144 -8.11 -0.68 15.94
CA ALA A 144 -7.29 -1.61 16.71
C ALA A 144 -6.21 -2.25 15.84
N ALA A 145 -4.96 -2.26 16.33
CA ALA A 145 -3.81 -2.76 15.59
C ALA A 145 -3.98 -4.20 15.07
N ALA A 146 -4.56 -5.10 15.90
CA ALA A 146 -4.83 -6.47 15.50
C ALA A 146 -5.81 -6.55 14.32
N THR A 147 -6.92 -5.79 14.37
CA THR A 147 -7.89 -5.74 13.27
C THR A 147 -7.25 -5.20 11.99
N VAL A 148 -6.39 -4.18 12.10
CA VAL A 148 -5.65 -3.65 10.94
C VAL A 148 -4.73 -4.70 10.35
N ALA A 149 -3.94 -5.39 11.17
CA ALA A 149 -3.02 -6.42 10.71
C ALA A 149 -3.74 -7.59 10.03
N ASP A 150 -4.78 -8.13 10.67
CA ASP A 150 -5.57 -9.23 10.12
C ASP A 150 -6.21 -8.84 8.78
N THR A 151 -6.80 -7.64 8.69
CA THR A 151 -7.43 -7.14 7.47
C THR A 151 -6.39 -6.93 6.36
N ALA A 152 -5.24 -6.31 6.68
CA ALA A 152 -4.18 -6.04 5.73
C ALA A 152 -3.60 -7.32 5.14
N VAL A 153 -3.23 -8.28 6.00
CA VAL A 153 -2.65 -9.55 5.58
C VAL A 153 -3.66 -10.36 4.76
N ALA A 154 -4.92 -10.42 5.19
CA ALA A 154 -5.97 -11.10 4.45
C ALA A 154 -6.22 -10.45 3.07
N ALA A 155 -6.25 -9.12 2.97
CA ALA A 155 -6.42 -8.40 1.71
C ALA A 155 -5.27 -8.69 0.74
N VAL A 156 -4.02 -8.61 1.19
CA VAL A 156 -2.84 -8.92 0.38
C VAL A 156 -2.88 -10.36 -0.14
N ARG A 157 -3.21 -11.32 0.71
CA ARG A 157 -3.22 -12.75 0.34
C ARG A 157 -4.34 -13.14 -0.62
N ARG A 158 -5.45 -12.41 -0.62
CA ARG A 158 -6.56 -12.62 -1.58
C ARG A 158 -6.37 -11.88 -2.90
N SER A 159 -5.41 -10.97 -2.97
CA SER A 159 -5.25 -10.09 -4.12
C SER A 159 -4.49 -10.78 -5.26
N ALA A 160 -5.12 -10.91 -6.41
CA ALA A 160 -4.46 -11.36 -7.65
C ALA A 160 -3.37 -10.37 -8.10
N ALA A 161 -3.48 -9.09 -7.74
CA ALA A 161 -2.43 -8.11 -8.00
C ALA A 161 -1.18 -8.39 -7.17
N ALA A 162 -1.33 -8.82 -5.92
CA ALA A 162 -0.18 -9.18 -5.09
C ALA A 162 0.64 -10.32 -5.67
N GLU A 163 0.01 -11.29 -6.35
CA GLU A 163 0.71 -12.42 -7.01
C GLU A 163 1.63 -11.96 -8.16
N GLN A 164 1.42 -10.76 -8.70
CA GLN A 164 2.23 -10.17 -9.76
C GLN A 164 3.45 -9.39 -9.25
N LEU A 165 3.58 -9.23 -7.94
CA LEU A 165 4.69 -8.55 -7.28
C LEU A 165 5.75 -9.57 -6.82
N ASP A 166 6.98 -9.10 -6.66
CA ASP A 166 8.06 -9.87 -6.02
C ASP A 166 8.05 -9.69 -4.51
N LEU A 167 7.62 -8.49 -4.05
CA LEU A 167 7.66 -8.12 -2.63
C LEU A 167 6.46 -7.26 -2.24
N VAL A 168 5.78 -7.67 -1.18
CA VAL A 168 4.86 -6.84 -0.40
C VAL A 168 5.40 -6.72 1.02
N ARG A 169 5.70 -5.51 1.47
CA ARG A 169 6.31 -5.26 2.78
C ARG A 169 5.42 -4.37 3.64
N PHE A 170 5.11 -4.81 4.85
CA PHE A 170 4.54 -3.94 5.88
C PHE A 170 5.68 -3.32 6.68
N VAL A 171 5.72 -2.00 6.75
CA VAL A 171 6.77 -1.24 7.47
C VAL A 171 6.14 -0.59 8.68
N LEU A 172 6.54 -1.05 9.86
CA LEU A 172 5.94 -0.68 11.13
C LEU A 172 6.91 0.20 11.91
N PHE A 173 6.40 1.27 12.51
CA PHE A 173 7.22 2.24 13.22
C PHE A 173 7.58 1.83 14.65
N GLY A 174 6.84 0.87 15.25
CA GLY A 174 7.06 0.40 16.62
C GLY A 174 7.05 -1.12 16.74
N PRO A 175 7.77 -1.68 17.75
CA PRO A 175 7.89 -3.12 17.95
C PRO A 175 6.54 -3.78 18.23
N ASP A 176 5.67 -3.16 19.02
CA ASP A 176 4.34 -3.72 19.35
C ASP A 176 3.50 -3.92 18.09
N LEU A 177 3.58 -2.97 17.15
CA LEU A 177 2.85 -3.06 15.89
C LEU A 177 3.47 -4.12 14.96
N LEU A 178 4.80 -4.27 14.98
CA LEU A 178 5.48 -5.33 14.25
C LEU A 178 5.03 -6.70 14.75
N ASP A 179 5.02 -6.93 16.07
CA ASP A 179 4.60 -8.20 16.66
C ASP A 179 3.18 -8.60 16.27
N VAL A 180 2.28 -7.63 16.19
CA VAL A 180 0.89 -7.84 15.75
C VAL A 180 0.83 -8.26 14.28
N PHE A 181 1.57 -7.60 13.39
CA PHE A 181 1.62 -7.96 11.96
C PHE A 181 2.30 -9.30 11.72
N GLU A 182 3.39 -9.61 12.43
CA GLU A 182 4.03 -10.93 12.35
C GLU A 182 3.09 -12.04 12.82
N THR A 183 2.28 -11.78 13.86
CA THR A 183 1.28 -12.74 14.33
C THR A 183 0.22 -12.99 13.26
N ALA A 184 -0.31 -11.96 12.61
CA ALA A 184 -1.27 -12.08 11.52
C ALA A 184 -0.68 -12.85 10.32
N LEU A 185 0.60 -12.60 9.98
CA LEU A 185 1.30 -13.31 8.91
C LEU A 185 1.47 -14.81 9.22
N ARG A 186 1.74 -15.19 10.47
CA ARG A 186 1.85 -16.60 10.90
C ARG A 186 0.51 -17.33 10.92
N ALA A 187 -0.56 -16.65 11.35
CA ALA A 187 -1.89 -17.26 11.48
C ALA A 187 -2.53 -17.68 10.15
N THR A 188 -2.04 -17.10 9.06
CA THR A 188 -2.58 -17.31 7.72
C THR A 188 -1.61 -18.05 6.77
N ALA A 189 -0.51 -18.61 7.32
CA ALA A 189 0.51 -19.37 6.55
C ALA A 189 0.08 -20.79 6.19
#